data_ae21fc3c4ae79ef4148712c92e77c6f5
#
_entry.id   ae21fc3c4ae79ef4148712c92e77c6f5
#
_cell.length_a   1.000
_cell.length_b   1.000
_cell.length_c   1.000
_cell.angle_alpha   90.00
_cell.angle_beta   90.00
_cell.angle_gamma   90.00
#
_symmetry.space_group_name_H-M   'P 1'
#
loop_
_entity.id
_entity.type
_entity.pdbx_description
1 polymer ?
#
loop_
_entity_poly.entity_id
_entity_poly.type
_entity_poly.pdbx_seq_one_letter_code
_entity_poly.pdbx_strand_id
1 'polypeptide(L)'
;KEKTTNMLIDFTEKKAGHQMNVVNDGVMGGLSQGAIEMTQNDSLLFKGNISLKNNGGFSSFRISGQRWDLSDWKGIEIHVRGDGRSYGLRATTEERFLRSSVSFTADFKTVKDDWVKLRIPFSAMKASWRGRKLDRNFDPAQIKGLGIILADKQAGKFALEIKSISAWK
;
A
#
# COMPACT_ATOMS: atom_id res chain seq x y z
N LYS A 1 25.53 -14.88 8.15
CA LYS A 1 25.03 -13.48 8.25
C LYS A 1 23.50 -13.49 8.34
N GLU A 2 22.96 -12.83 9.34
CA GLU A 2 21.52 -12.62 9.39
C GLU A 2 21.08 -11.77 8.18
N LYS A 3 19.99 -12.20 7.54
CA LYS A 3 19.41 -11.42 6.45
C LYS A 3 18.79 -10.14 7.04
N THR A 4 19.17 -8.99 6.52
CA THR A 4 18.60 -7.70 6.92
C THR A 4 17.27 -7.41 6.24
N THR A 5 16.92 -8.16 5.18
CA THR A 5 15.66 -8.06 4.47
C THR A 5 15.11 -9.44 4.11
N ASN A 6 13.81 -9.55 3.99
CA ASN A 6 13.11 -10.74 3.53
C ASN A 6 12.05 -10.34 2.51
N MET A 7 12.18 -10.87 1.29
CA MET A 7 11.26 -10.58 0.20
C MET A 7 9.87 -11.13 0.51
N LEU A 8 8.86 -10.28 0.48
CA LEU A 8 7.46 -10.64 0.65
C LEU A 8 6.75 -10.72 -0.69
N ILE A 9 6.91 -9.70 -1.53
CA ILE A 9 6.30 -9.61 -2.84
C ILE A 9 7.34 -9.08 -3.82
N ASP A 10 7.60 -9.87 -4.86
CA ASP A 10 8.55 -9.53 -5.90
C ASP A 10 7.82 -9.44 -7.24
N PHE A 11 7.59 -8.21 -7.71
CA PHE A 11 6.91 -7.97 -8.98
C PHE A 11 7.80 -8.25 -10.20
N THR A 12 9.10 -8.48 -10.01
CA THR A 12 9.98 -8.94 -11.08
C THR A 12 9.72 -10.40 -11.46
N GLU A 13 9.08 -11.18 -10.57
CA GLU A 13 8.69 -12.55 -10.83
C GLU A 13 7.27 -12.60 -11.41
N LYS A 14 7.13 -13.21 -12.58
CA LYS A 14 5.84 -13.32 -13.29
C LYS A 14 4.86 -14.32 -12.67
N LYS A 15 5.19 -14.93 -11.55
CA LYS A 15 4.33 -15.92 -10.88
C LYS A 15 3.31 -15.20 -10.00
N ALA A 16 2.09 -15.15 -10.47
CA ALA A 16 0.96 -14.58 -9.75
C ALA A 16 0.44 -15.55 -8.67
N GLY A 17 1.03 -15.53 -7.48
CA GLY A 17 0.46 -16.17 -6.30
C GLY A 17 -0.38 -15.23 -5.44
N HIS A 18 -0.51 -13.97 -5.84
CA HIS A 18 -1.20 -12.95 -5.06
C HIS A 18 -2.46 -12.47 -5.76
N GLN A 19 -3.53 -12.28 -4.99
CA GLN A 19 -4.73 -11.62 -5.46
C GLN A 19 -4.57 -10.11 -5.28
N MET A 20 -4.81 -9.35 -6.36
CA MET A 20 -4.72 -7.90 -6.33
C MET A 20 -6.05 -7.29 -6.78
N ASN A 21 -6.56 -6.35 -5.98
CA ASN A 21 -7.81 -5.67 -6.24
C ASN A 21 -7.63 -4.16 -6.15
N VAL A 22 -8.17 -3.44 -7.12
CA VAL A 22 -8.24 -1.97 -7.08
C VAL A 22 -9.53 -1.57 -6.37
N VAL A 23 -9.42 -0.60 -5.47
CA VAL A 23 -10.57 0.00 -4.78
C VAL A 23 -10.45 1.51 -4.89
N ASN A 24 -11.38 2.11 -5.60
CA ASN A 24 -11.47 3.55 -5.78
C ASN A 24 -12.62 4.14 -4.97
N ASP A 25 -12.66 5.46 -4.86
CA ASP A 25 -13.69 6.18 -4.13
C ASP A 25 -15.10 6.08 -4.75
N GLY A 26 -15.24 5.44 -5.90
CA GLY A 26 -16.54 5.12 -6.52
C GLY A 26 -17.47 4.35 -5.61
N VAL A 27 -16.94 3.54 -4.69
CA VAL A 27 -17.74 2.85 -3.65
C VAL A 27 -18.46 3.83 -2.72
N MET A 28 -18.02 5.09 -2.69
CA MET A 28 -18.60 6.19 -1.90
C MET A 28 -19.21 7.28 -2.77
N GLY A 29 -19.35 7.04 -4.09
CA GLY A 29 -19.87 8.01 -5.06
C GLY A 29 -18.83 8.95 -5.65
N GLY A 30 -17.55 8.77 -5.36
CA GLY A 30 -16.46 9.56 -5.93
C GLY A 30 -16.17 9.23 -7.39
N LEU A 31 -15.33 10.03 -8.03
CA LEU A 31 -15.02 9.94 -9.47
C LEU A 31 -13.54 9.65 -9.75
N SER A 32 -12.75 9.32 -8.74
CA SER A 32 -11.36 8.93 -8.96
C SER A 32 -11.25 7.62 -9.73
N GLN A 33 -10.24 7.50 -10.57
CA GLN A 33 -9.95 6.30 -11.34
C GLN A 33 -8.51 5.88 -11.07
N GLY A 34 -8.33 4.59 -10.85
CA GLY A 34 -7.01 3.98 -10.69
C GLY A 34 -7.01 2.58 -11.26
N ALA A 35 -5.86 2.15 -11.71
CA ALA A 35 -5.66 0.82 -12.27
C ALA A 35 -4.24 0.34 -11.99
N ILE A 36 -4.05 -0.98 -12.02
CA ILE A 36 -2.74 -1.61 -11.90
C ILE A 36 -2.45 -2.41 -13.15
N GLU A 37 -1.19 -2.41 -13.57
CA GLU A 37 -0.72 -3.23 -14.69
C GLU A 37 0.75 -3.61 -14.49
N MET A 38 1.16 -4.75 -15.05
CA MET A 38 2.57 -5.12 -15.07
C MET A 38 3.25 -4.39 -16.22
N THR A 39 4.41 -3.80 -15.96
CA THR A 39 5.21 -3.09 -16.96
C THR A 39 6.16 -4.01 -17.70
N GLN A 40 6.75 -3.54 -18.80
CA GLN A 40 7.82 -4.23 -19.49
C GLN A 40 9.13 -4.27 -18.67
N ASN A 41 9.26 -3.43 -17.65
CA ASN A 41 10.43 -3.34 -16.77
C ASN A 41 10.31 -4.22 -15.52
N ASP A 42 9.44 -5.22 -15.55
CA ASP A 42 9.20 -6.14 -14.43
C ASP A 42 8.87 -5.40 -13.12
N SER A 43 7.91 -4.47 -13.20
CA SER A 43 7.36 -3.75 -12.06
C SER A 43 5.85 -3.69 -12.16
N LEU A 44 5.19 -3.42 -11.02
CA LEU A 44 3.76 -3.11 -11.00
C LEU A 44 3.58 -1.61 -11.15
N LEU A 45 2.78 -1.17 -12.10
CA LEU A 45 2.41 0.23 -12.27
C LEU A 45 1.00 0.45 -11.71
N PHE A 46 0.91 1.35 -10.73
CA PHE A 46 -0.35 1.87 -10.18
C PHE A 46 -0.52 3.30 -10.68
N LYS A 47 -1.53 3.54 -11.49
CA LYS A 47 -1.74 4.84 -12.13
C LYS A 47 -3.22 5.19 -12.23
N GLY A 48 -3.51 6.47 -12.39
CA GLY A 48 -4.86 6.95 -12.57
C GLY A 48 -4.99 8.45 -12.44
N ASN A 49 -6.16 8.86 -11.98
CA ASN A 49 -6.50 10.27 -11.80
C ASN A 49 -7.38 10.43 -10.55
N ILE A 50 -6.96 11.29 -9.65
CA ILE A 50 -7.72 11.59 -8.44
C ILE A 50 -8.69 12.73 -8.75
N SER A 51 -9.95 12.53 -8.37
CA SER A 51 -11.00 13.57 -8.36
C SER A 51 -11.44 13.81 -6.93
N LEU A 52 -11.54 15.07 -6.55
CA LEU A 52 -12.06 15.48 -5.23
C LEU A 52 -13.56 15.73 -5.23
N LYS A 53 -14.21 15.55 -6.38
CA LYS A 53 -15.66 15.73 -6.52
C LYS A 53 -16.41 14.64 -5.72
N ASN A 54 -17.63 14.99 -5.28
CA ASN A 54 -18.54 14.08 -4.56
C ASN A 54 -17.90 13.47 -3.29
N ASN A 55 -17.10 14.27 -2.57
CA ASN A 55 -16.34 13.84 -1.38
C ASN A 55 -15.39 12.66 -1.67
N GLY A 56 -15.00 12.47 -2.92
CA GLY A 56 -14.00 11.50 -3.32
C GLY A 56 -12.60 11.93 -2.93
N GLY A 57 -11.60 11.31 -3.48
CA GLY A 57 -10.21 11.71 -3.32
C GLY A 57 -9.24 10.57 -3.05
N PHE A 58 -9.61 9.32 -3.33
CA PHE A 58 -8.67 8.22 -3.18
C PHE A 58 -8.74 7.19 -4.29
N SER A 59 -7.62 6.54 -4.51
CA SER A 59 -7.50 5.29 -5.25
C SER A 59 -6.53 4.39 -4.50
N SER A 60 -6.78 3.10 -4.49
CA SER A 60 -5.95 2.13 -3.80
C SER A 60 -5.92 0.80 -4.53
N PHE A 61 -4.90 -0.01 -4.25
CA PHE A 61 -4.94 -1.42 -4.56
C PHE A 61 -4.54 -2.24 -3.33
N ARG A 62 -5.02 -3.47 -3.28
CA ARG A 62 -4.78 -4.40 -2.17
C ARG A 62 -4.24 -5.71 -2.69
N ILE A 63 -3.31 -6.27 -1.95
CA ILE A 63 -2.71 -7.58 -2.21
C ILE A 63 -3.15 -8.50 -1.07
N SER A 64 -3.78 -9.60 -1.42
CA SER A 64 -4.30 -10.58 -0.45
C SER A 64 -3.98 -12.01 -0.92
N GLY A 65 -4.52 -13.01 -0.23
CA GLY A 65 -4.32 -14.42 -0.57
C GLY A 65 -3.11 -15.04 0.11
N GLN A 66 -2.42 -14.30 0.95
CA GLN A 66 -1.27 -14.78 1.73
C GLN A 66 -1.29 -14.15 3.12
N ARG A 67 -0.70 -14.82 4.08
CA ARG A 67 -0.52 -14.32 5.44
C ARG A 67 0.96 -14.21 5.75
N TRP A 68 1.33 -13.17 6.49
CA TRP A 68 2.71 -12.94 6.90
C TRP A 68 2.79 -12.75 8.41
N ASP A 69 3.72 -13.47 9.03
CA ASP A 69 4.13 -13.22 10.41
C ASP A 69 5.47 -12.49 10.37
N LEU A 70 5.43 -11.18 10.63
CA LEU A 70 6.62 -10.32 10.62
C LEU A 70 6.99 -9.85 12.02
N SER A 71 6.66 -10.63 13.06
CA SER A 71 6.94 -10.28 14.45
C SER A 71 8.44 -10.10 14.75
N ASP A 72 9.32 -10.78 14.00
CA ASP A 72 10.77 -10.67 14.17
C ASP A 72 11.39 -9.52 13.34
N TRP A 73 10.58 -8.73 12.67
CA TRP A 73 11.03 -7.67 11.77
C TRP A 73 10.64 -6.29 12.32
N LYS A 74 11.32 -5.23 11.85
CA LYS A 74 11.07 -3.86 12.29
C LYS A 74 10.05 -3.12 11.43
N GLY A 75 9.93 -3.50 10.17
CA GLY A 75 9.06 -2.80 9.26
C GLY A 75 9.09 -3.35 7.84
N ILE A 76 8.56 -2.56 6.93
CA ILE A 76 8.45 -2.86 5.51
C ILE A 76 9.42 -1.97 4.72
N GLU A 77 10.15 -2.57 3.80
CA GLU A 77 10.94 -1.86 2.80
C GLU A 77 10.25 -1.96 1.46
N ILE A 78 9.99 -0.83 0.82
CA ILE A 78 9.40 -0.77 -0.51
C ILE A 78 10.40 -0.20 -1.50
N HIS A 79 10.45 -0.79 -2.71
CA HIS A 79 11.28 -0.32 -3.81
C HIS A 79 10.37 0.28 -4.87
N VAL A 80 10.35 1.59 -4.97
CA VAL A 80 9.35 2.33 -5.74
C VAL A 80 9.98 3.44 -6.57
N ARG A 81 9.28 3.79 -7.66
CA ARG A 81 9.53 4.99 -8.45
C ARG A 81 8.20 5.73 -8.61
N GLY A 82 8.15 6.96 -8.14
CA GLY A 82 6.90 7.71 -8.10
C GLY A 82 6.92 8.98 -8.95
N ASP A 83 5.98 9.84 -8.63
CA ASP A 83 5.71 11.09 -9.33
C ASP A 83 5.91 12.32 -8.42
N GLY A 84 6.49 12.12 -7.24
CA GLY A 84 6.67 13.14 -6.22
C GLY A 84 5.50 13.28 -5.26
N ARG A 85 4.39 12.56 -5.49
CA ARG A 85 3.24 12.56 -4.57
C ARG A 85 3.50 11.67 -3.37
N SER A 86 2.75 11.91 -2.30
CA SER A 86 2.78 11.09 -1.09
C SER A 86 1.69 10.02 -1.14
N TYR A 87 2.10 8.78 -0.93
CA TYR A 87 1.22 7.61 -0.90
C TYR A 87 1.18 7.04 0.51
N GLY A 88 0.28 6.11 0.76
CA GLY A 88 0.24 5.36 2.01
C GLY A 88 0.50 3.88 1.77
N LEU A 89 1.39 3.30 2.58
CA LEU A 89 1.48 1.84 2.70
C LEU A 89 0.38 1.41 3.66
N ARG A 90 -0.46 0.50 3.21
CA ARG A 90 -1.61 0.02 3.99
C ARG A 90 -1.46 -1.46 4.27
N ALA A 91 -1.74 -1.85 5.52
CA ALA A 91 -1.79 -3.24 5.92
C ALA A 91 -3.11 -3.53 6.64
N THR A 92 -3.59 -4.76 6.48
CA THR A 92 -4.71 -5.29 7.27
C THR A 92 -4.25 -6.52 8.03
N THR A 93 -4.83 -6.69 9.22
CA THR A 93 -4.58 -7.82 10.11
C THR A 93 -5.89 -8.51 10.46
N GLU A 94 -5.90 -9.34 11.46
CA GLU A 94 -7.14 -9.93 12.01
C GLU A 94 -7.98 -8.90 12.78
N GLU A 95 -7.44 -7.71 13.04
CA GLU A 95 -8.16 -6.65 13.77
C GLU A 95 -9.39 -6.18 13.00
N ARG A 96 -10.52 -6.13 13.70
CA ARG A 96 -11.81 -5.73 13.12
C ARG A 96 -12.47 -4.67 14.00
N PHE A 97 -13.24 -3.82 13.35
CA PHE A 97 -14.10 -2.83 13.99
C PHE A 97 -15.44 -2.82 13.27
N LEU A 98 -16.53 -2.93 14.00
CA LEU A 98 -17.90 -2.94 13.44
C LEU A 98 -18.01 -3.88 12.20
N ARG A 99 -17.53 -5.13 12.33
CA ARG A 99 -17.63 -6.21 11.33
C ARG A 99 -16.77 -6.06 10.08
N SER A 100 -15.87 -5.10 10.04
CA SER A 100 -14.93 -5.00 8.91
C SER A 100 -13.49 -4.82 9.39
N SER A 101 -12.54 -5.01 8.48
CA SER A 101 -11.12 -4.92 8.79
C SER A 101 -10.72 -3.49 9.13
N VAL A 102 -9.89 -3.35 10.15
CA VAL A 102 -9.18 -2.11 10.43
C VAL A 102 -8.01 -1.99 9.45
N SER A 103 -7.81 -0.80 8.89
CA SER A 103 -6.66 -0.50 8.06
C SER A 103 -5.57 0.18 8.88
N PHE A 104 -4.33 -0.23 8.66
CA PHE A 104 -3.15 0.41 9.25
C PHE A 104 -2.36 1.04 8.12
N THR A 105 -2.09 2.34 8.21
CA THR A 105 -1.48 3.10 7.12
C THR A 105 -0.32 3.93 7.62
N ALA A 106 0.76 3.95 6.86
CA ALA A 106 1.89 4.85 7.04
C ALA A 106 2.17 5.56 5.72
N ASP A 107 2.28 6.87 5.77
CA ASP A 107 2.54 7.67 4.58
C ASP A 107 4.02 7.63 4.19
N PHE A 108 4.28 7.66 2.90
CA PHE A 108 5.62 7.79 2.35
C PHE A 108 5.60 8.74 1.15
N LYS A 109 6.69 9.49 1.00
CA LYS A 109 6.83 10.43 -0.10
C LYS A 109 7.72 9.82 -1.18
N THR A 110 7.27 9.91 -2.43
CA THR A 110 8.06 9.48 -3.59
C THR A 110 8.91 10.61 -4.12
N VAL A 111 9.93 10.24 -4.89
CA VAL A 111 10.75 11.17 -5.67
C VAL A 111 10.40 10.99 -7.14
N LYS A 112 10.17 12.10 -7.84
CA LYS A 112 9.74 12.04 -9.24
C LYS A 112 10.79 11.34 -10.10
N ASP A 113 10.35 10.29 -10.81
CA ASP A 113 11.13 9.53 -11.79
C ASP A 113 12.38 8.81 -11.23
N ASP A 114 12.56 8.76 -9.89
CA ASP A 114 13.68 8.06 -9.27
C ASP A 114 13.23 6.80 -8.53
N TRP A 115 14.00 5.73 -8.70
CA TRP A 115 13.85 4.53 -7.90
C TRP A 115 14.47 4.75 -6.51
N VAL A 116 13.66 4.52 -5.48
CA VAL A 116 14.08 4.66 -4.08
C VAL A 116 13.65 3.45 -3.27
N LYS A 117 14.45 3.08 -2.29
CA LYS A 117 14.10 2.09 -1.27
C LYS A 117 13.74 2.83 0.00
N LEU A 118 12.50 2.68 0.43
CA LEU A 118 11.97 3.36 1.60
C LEU A 118 11.65 2.34 2.68
N ARG A 119 12.14 2.58 3.90
CA ARG A 119 11.89 1.75 5.07
C ARG A 119 10.83 2.39 5.94
N ILE A 120 9.76 1.65 6.19
CA ILE A 120 8.62 2.10 6.96
C ILE A 120 8.53 1.23 8.21
N PRO A 121 8.82 1.79 9.41
CA PRO A 121 8.74 1.00 10.64
C PRO A 121 7.28 0.70 10.98
N PHE A 122 7.03 -0.43 11.61
CA PHE A 122 5.69 -0.80 12.05
C PHE A 122 5.11 0.21 13.04
N SER A 123 5.96 0.91 13.79
CA SER A 123 5.52 1.98 14.70
C SER A 123 4.88 3.17 13.99
N ALA A 124 5.11 3.34 12.69
CA ALA A 124 4.49 4.39 11.89
C ALA A 124 3.09 4.02 11.37
N MET A 125 2.69 2.75 11.51
CA MET A 125 1.40 2.26 11.02
C MET A 125 0.28 2.73 11.96
N LYS A 126 -0.66 3.51 11.43
CA LYS A 126 -1.77 4.11 12.19
C LYS A 126 -3.10 3.48 11.80
N ALA A 127 -3.88 3.11 12.81
CA ALA A 127 -5.17 2.47 12.61
C ALA A 127 -6.24 3.46 12.14
N SER A 128 -7.06 3.02 11.20
CA SER A 128 -8.25 3.75 10.77
C SER A 128 -9.34 2.79 10.31
N TRP A 129 -10.56 3.28 10.32
CA TRP A 129 -11.71 2.55 9.82
C TRP A 129 -12.63 3.52 9.10
N ARG A 130 -12.81 3.32 7.79
CA ARG A 130 -13.60 4.21 6.93
C ARG A 130 -13.27 5.69 7.12
N GLY A 131 -11.96 6.02 7.16
CA GLY A 131 -11.48 7.38 7.37
C GLY A 131 -11.47 7.87 8.81
N ARG A 132 -12.03 7.12 9.75
CA ARG A 132 -12.03 7.43 11.18
C ARG A 132 -10.76 6.89 11.83
N LYS A 133 -10.02 7.73 12.52
CA LYS A 133 -8.85 7.31 13.29
C LYS A 133 -9.26 6.44 14.47
N LEU A 134 -8.56 5.34 14.66
CA LEU A 134 -8.76 4.43 15.79
C LEU A 134 -7.50 4.36 16.63
N ASP A 135 -7.68 4.11 17.93
CA ASP A 135 -6.58 3.83 18.84
C ASP A 135 -6.38 2.31 18.95
N ARG A 136 -5.64 1.76 17.99
CA ARG A 136 -5.32 0.34 17.90
C ARG A 136 -3.85 0.18 17.56
N ASN A 137 -3.21 -0.82 18.11
CA ASN A 137 -1.82 -1.15 17.83
C ASN A 137 -1.74 -2.12 16.65
N PHE A 138 -0.79 -1.88 15.76
CA PHE A 138 -0.52 -2.77 14.64
C PHE A 138 0.19 -4.02 15.12
N ASP A 139 -0.36 -5.19 14.78
CA ASP A 139 0.23 -6.49 15.10
C ASP A 139 0.89 -7.08 13.85
N PRO A 140 2.22 -7.03 13.72
CA PRO A 140 2.92 -7.53 12.54
C PRO A 140 2.92 -9.07 12.44
N ALA A 141 2.49 -9.78 13.47
CA ALA A 141 2.37 -11.24 13.43
C ALA A 141 1.17 -11.74 12.62
N GLN A 142 0.21 -10.88 12.34
CA GLN A 142 -1.09 -11.27 11.78
C GLN A 142 -1.47 -10.48 10.52
N ILE A 143 -0.50 -10.21 9.66
CA ILE A 143 -0.75 -9.46 8.42
C ILE A 143 -1.43 -10.38 7.40
N LYS A 144 -2.62 -9.98 6.92
CA LYS A 144 -3.36 -10.72 5.90
C LYS A 144 -3.52 -9.95 4.58
N GLY A 145 -3.12 -8.70 4.53
CA GLY A 145 -3.16 -7.89 3.33
C GLY A 145 -2.18 -6.74 3.38
N LEU A 146 -1.63 -6.42 2.23
CA LEU A 146 -0.78 -5.25 2.00
C LEU A 146 -1.32 -4.49 0.80
N GLY A 147 -1.10 -3.18 0.76
CA GLY A 147 -1.53 -2.39 -0.36
C GLY A 147 -0.98 -0.98 -0.32
N ILE A 148 -1.37 -0.23 -1.34
CA ILE A 148 -1.01 1.18 -1.47
C ILE A 148 -2.28 1.98 -1.69
N ILE A 149 -2.35 3.14 -1.04
CA ILE A 149 -3.42 4.12 -1.22
C ILE A 149 -2.82 5.47 -1.58
N LEU A 150 -3.48 6.16 -2.49
CA LEU A 150 -3.24 7.58 -2.73
C LEU A 150 -4.46 8.36 -2.25
N ALA A 151 -4.26 9.16 -1.22
CA ALA A 151 -5.30 9.98 -0.60
C ALA A 151 -4.69 11.29 -0.06
N ASP A 152 -3.89 11.94 -0.89
CA ASP A 152 -3.12 13.13 -0.51
C ASP A 152 -3.89 14.44 -0.65
N LYS A 153 -5.20 14.37 -0.90
CA LYS A 153 -6.11 15.52 -1.05
C LYS A 153 -5.74 16.42 -2.25
N GLN A 154 -5.10 15.86 -3.25
CA GLN A 154 -4.74 16.55 -4.48
C GLN A 154 -5.39 15.88 -5.68
N ALA A 155 -6.17 16.65 -6.46
CA ALA A 155 -6.69 16.17 -7.72
C ALA A 155 -5.58 16.04 -8.77
N GLY A 156 -5.79 15.20 -9.76
CA GLY A 156 -4.91 15.07 -10.90
C GLY A 156 -4.34 13.69 -11.08
N LYS A 157 -3.53 13.56 -12.12
CA LYS A 157 -2.91 12.29 -12.50
C LYS A 157 -1.88 11.83 -11.48
N PHE A 158 -1.75 10.50 -11.35
CA PHE A 158 -0.73 9.89 -10.53
C PHE A 158 -0.16 8.64 -11.22
N ALA A 159 1.08 8.31 -10.86
CA ALA A 159 1.74 7.09 -11.29
C ALA A 159 2.80 6.66 -10.27
N LEU A 160 2.73 5.40 -9.86
CA LEU A 160 3.68 4.78 -8.94
C LEU A 160 4.07 3.42 -9.48
N GLU A 161 5.38 3.18 -9.68
CA GLU A 161 5.89 1.85 -10.00
C GLU A 161 6.47 1.19 -8.75
N ILE A 162 6.26 -0.10 -8.62
CA ILE A 162 6.72 -0.89 -7.47
C ILE A 162 7.44 -2.13 -7.99
N LYS A 163 8.70 -2.31 -7.59
CA LYS A 163 9.46 -3.55 -7.88
C LYS A 163 9.25 -4.61 -6.84
N SER A 164 9.24 -4.23 -5.56
CA SER A 164 9.20 -5.21 -4.49
C SER A 164 8.73 -4.61 -3.18
N ILE A 165 8.25 -5.49 -2.33
CA ILE A 165 7.90 -5.22 -0.94
C ILE A 165 8.60 -6.26 -0.10
N SER A 166 9.41 -5.83 0.88
CA SER A 166 10.20 -6.70 1.75
C SER A 166 10.00 -6.32 3.21
N ALA A 167 10.27 -7.25 4.12
CA ALA A 167 10.45 -6.94 5.53
C ALA A 167 11.91 -6.56 5.78
N TRP A 168 12.17 -5.71 6.77
CA TRP A 168 13.54 -5.31 7.15
C TRP A 168 13.74 -5.36 8.67
N LYS A 169 15.01 -5.55 9.07
CA LYS A 169 15.46 -5.53 10.47
C LYS A 169 16.40 -4.37 10.74
#